data_5098535021c2f945cd5935b07923afc7
#
_entry.id   5098535021c2f945cd5935b07923afc7
#
_cell.length_a   1.000
_cell.length_b   1.000
_cell.length_c   1.000
_cell.angle_alpha   90.00
_cell.angle_beta   90.00
_cell.angle_gamma   90.00
#
_symmetry.space_group_name_H-M   'P 1'
#
loop_
_entity.id
_entity.type
_entity.pdbx_description
1 polymer ?
#
loop_
_entity_poly.entity_id
_entity_poly.type
_entity_poly.pdbx_seq_one_letter_code
_entity_poly.pdbx_strand_id
1 'polypeptide(L)'
;MEQIKQSTLGFLSDIKANNEREWFMKNRKRYDEAKADYEAFVQAVIDAVAEFDPILRGLEVKSCTYRINRDIRFSNDKTIYKSHLGAFIVRGGKKNGDRYAGYYVHVEPGGNSMLAGGAYIPPM
;
A
#
# COMPACT_ATOMS: atom_id res chain seq x y z
N MET A 1 -13.85 10.79 5.08
CA MET A 1 -12.59 10.09 4.76
C MET A 1 -12.34 10.17 3.26
N GLU A 2 -11.10 10.35 2.86
CA GLU A 2 -10.76 10.38 1.45
C GLU A 2 -11.01 9.03 0.78
N GLN A 3 -11.28 9.07 -0.51
CA GLN A 3 -11.50 7.88 -1.31
C GLN A 3 -10.39 7.77 -2.36
N ILE A 4 -10.01 6.56 -2.70
CA ILE A 4 -9.06 6.31 -3.78
C ILE A 4 -9.70 6.68 -5.11
N LYS A 5 -8.98 7.45 -5.92
CA LYS A 5 -9.47 7.90 -7.23
C LYS A 5 -9.53 6.76 -8.24
N GLN A 6 -10.44 6.86 -9.18
CA GLN A 6 -10.53 5.89 -10.28
C GLN A 6 -9.25 5.88 -11.12
N SER A 7 -8.57 7.01 -11.25
CA SER A 7 -7.30 7.08 -11.98
C SER A 7 -6.21 6.21 -11.33
N THR A 8 -6.20 6.11 -10.00
CA THR A 8 -5.27 5.23 -9.28
C THR A 8 -5.58 3.77 -9.57
N LEU A 9 -6.85 3.38 -9.49
CA LEU A 9 -7.26 2.01 -9.82
C LEU A 9 -7.01 1.69 -11.28
N GLY A 10 -7.23 2.66 -12.18
CA GLY A 10 -6.94 2.50 -13.61
C GLY A 10 -5.46 2.28 -13.86
N PHE A 11 -4.59 3.02 -13.18
CA PHE A 11 -3.14 2.79 -13.27
C PHE A 11 -2.77 1.38 -12.83
N LEU A 12 -3.33 0.90 -11.72
CA LEU A 12 -3.03 -0.45 -11.22
C LEU A 12 -3.53 -1.54 -12.18
N SER A 13 -4.68 -1.35 -12.80
CA SER A 13 -5.17 -2.27 -13.84
C SER A 13 -4.23 -2.28 -15.05
N ASP A 14 -3.77 -1.10 -15.46
CA ASP A 14 -2.92 -0.98 -16.65
C ASP A 14 -1.51 -1.55 -16.42
N ILE A 15 -0.93 -1.36 -15.22
CA ILE A 15 0.38 -1.95 -14.92
C ILE A 15 0.28 -3.47 -14.83
N LYS A 16 -0.84 -4.02 -14.39
CA LYS A 16 -1.07 -5.45 -14.39
C LYS A 16 -1.02 -6.02 -15.80
N ALA A 17 -1.60 -5.31 -16.77
CA ALA A 17 -1.62 -5.71 -18.18
C ALA A 17 -0.30 -5.40 -18.91
N ASN A 18 0.50 -4.45 -18.41
CA ASN A 18 1.73 -3.97 -19.05
C ASN A 18 2.87 -3.97 -18.03
N ASN A 19 3.15 -5.10 -17.43
CA ASN A 19 4.11 -5.19 -16.32
C ASN A 19 5.54 -5.23 -16.81
N GLU A 20 5.97 -4.11 -17.41
CA GLU A 20 7.28 -3.93 -18.04
C GLU A 20 7.89 -2.62 -17.58
N ARG A 21 9.21 -2.61 -17.43
CA ARG A 21 9.94 -1.42 -17.02
C ARG A 21 9.75 -0.26 -17.99
N GLU A 22 9.77 -0.55 -19.30
CA GLU A 22 9.61 0.47 -20.33
C GLU A 22 8.24 1.15 -20.22
N TRP A 23 7.18 0.36 -20.06
CA TRP A 23 5.84 0.91 -19.89
C TRP A 23 5.77 1.76 -18.63
N PHE A 24 6.33 1.28 -17.51
CA PHE A 24 6.33 1.99 -16.23
C PHE A 24 7.03 3.35 -16.37
N MET A 25 8.17 3.40 -17.03
CA MET A 25 8.92 4.65 -17.23
C MET A 25 8.13 5.65 -18.08
N LYS A 26 7.45 5.17 -19.11
CA LYS A 26 6.59 6.03 -19.95
C LYS A 26 5.37 6.55 -19.21
N ASN A 27 4.91 5.84 -18.20
CA ASN A 27 3.73 6.17 -17.41
C ASN A 27 4.09 6.64 -15.99
N ARG A 28 5.33 7.07 -15.78
CA ARG A 28 5.82 7.48 -14.47
C ARG A 28 4.98 8.58 -13.83
N LYS A 29 4.50 9.52 -14.62
CA LYS A 29 3.62 10.59 -14.11
C LYS A 29 2.34 10.02 -13.52
N ARG A 30 1.75 9.04 -14.18
CA ARG A 30 0.55 8.36 -13.66
C ARG A 30 0.85 7.65 -12.35
N TYR A 31 2.01 7.02 -12.24
CA TYR A 31 2.43 6.38 -10.99
C TYR A 31 2.59 7.41 -9.88
N ASP A 32 3.25 8.54 -10.16
CA ASP A 32 3.46 9.59 -9.15
C ASP A 32 2.12 10.15 -8.64
N GLU A 33 1.15 10.34 -9.53
CA GLU A 33 -0.19 10.76 -9.16
C GLU A 33 -0.93 9.70 -8.34
N ALA A 34 -0.83 8.45 -8.73
CA ALA A 34 -1.44 7.34 -8.01
C ALA A 34 -0.82 7.19 -6.62
N LYS A 35 0.48 7.33 -6.51
CA LYS A 35 1.19 7.26 -5.23
C LYS A 35 0.77 8.39 -4.30
N ALA A 36 0.66 9.61 -4.82
CA ALA A 36 0.21 10.76 -4.02
C ALA A 36 -1.21 10.56 -3.51
N ASP A 37 -2.11 10.09 -4.36
CA ASP A 37 -3.49 9.76 -3.99
C ASP A 37 -3.54 8.68 -2.91
N TYR A 38 -2.78 7.62 -3.09
CA TYR A 38 -2.69 6.51 -2.15
C TYR A 38 -2.12 6.97 -0.80
N GLU A 39 -1.07 7.78 -0.80
CA GLU A 39 -0.46 8.28 0.43
C GLU A 39 -1.42 9.21 1.19
N ALA A 40 -2.20 10.01 0.48
CA ALA A 40 -3.24 10.84 1.11
C ALA A 40 -4.32 9.97 1.77
N PHE A 41 -4.71 8.89 1.11
CA PHE A 41 -5.66 7.92 1.67
C PHE A 41 -5.10 7.26 2.94
N VAL A 42 -3.84 6.82 2.91
CA VAL A 42 -3.19 6.20 4.08
C VAL A 42 -3.11 7.21 5.23
N GLN A 43 -2.79 8.47 4.94
CA GLN A 43 -2.76 9.51 5.97
C GLN A 43 -4.14 9.68 6.62
N ALA A 44 -5.20 9.69 5.82
CA ALA A 44 -6.56 9.80 6.34
C ALA A 44 -6.91 8.60 7.24
N VAL A 45 -6.47 7.39 6.87
CA VAL A 45 -6.68 6.21 7.70
C VAL A 45 -5.90 6.31 9.01
N ILE A 46 -4.64 6.75 8.97
CA ILE A 46 -3.84 6.96 10.17
C ILE A 46 -4.56 7.93 11.12
N ASP A 47 -5.02 9.07 10.58
CA ASP A 47 -5.71 10.07 11.39
C ASP A 47 -6.99 9.51 12.02
N ALA A 48 -7.75 8.72 11.27
CA ALA A 48 -8.99 8.13 11.77
C ALA A 48 -8.72 7.08 12.86
N VAL A 49 -7.75 6.19 12.67
CA VAL A 49 -7.46 5.16 13.67
C VAL A 49 -6.77 5.74 14.90
N ALA A 50 -6.02 6.82 14.76
CA ALA A 50 -5.35 7.49 15.88
C ALA A 50 -6.34 8.11 16.87
N GLU A 51 -7.59 8.35 16.46
CA GLU A 51 -8.63 8.86 17.37
C GLU A 51 -8.95 7.85 18.48
N PHE A 52 -8.93 6.56 18.18
CA PHE A 52 -9.18 5.52 19.18
C PHE A 52 -7.93 4.72 19.56
N ASP A 53 -6.83 4.92 18.85
CA ASP A 53 -5.53 4.31 19.16
C ASP A 53 -4.46 5.39 19.15
N PRO A 54 -4.36 6.20 20.22
CA PRO A 54 -3.49 7.39 20.25
C PRO A 54 -2.00 7.12 20.04
N ILE A 55 -1.56 5.89 20.23
CA ILE A 55 -0.16 5.54 20.02
C ILE A 55 0.27 5.69 18.57
N LEU A 56 -0.71 5.74 17.64
CA LEU A 56 -0.45 5.91 16.22
C LEU A 56 -0.38 7.38 15.79
N ARG A 57 -0.60 8.32 16.72
CA ARG A 57 -0.48 9.74 16.39
C ARG A 57 0.94 10.08 15.97
N GLY A 58 1.06 10.87 14.90
CA GLY A 58 2.35 11.28 14.37
C GLY A 58 3.07 10.23 13.55
N LEU A 59 2.44 9.08 13.30
CA LEU A 59 3.01 8.04 12.48
C LEU A 59 3.16 8.55 11.03
N GLU A 60 4.34 8.36 10.46
CA GLU A 60 4.61 8.81 9.09
C GLU A 60 4.13 7.80 8.07
N VAL A 61 3.47 8.28 7.01
CA VAL A 61 2.98 7.45 5.91
C VAL A 61 4.10 6.60 5.33
N LYS A 62 5.27 7.20 5.11
CA LYS A 62 6.41 6.50 4.49
C LYS A 62 6.89 5.30 5.31
N SER A 63 6.70 5.33 6.62
CA SER A 63 7.09 4.19 7.46
C SER A 63 6.11 3.03 7.39
N CYS A 64 4.93 3.25 6.80
CA CYS A 64 3.86 2.26 6.73
C CYS A 64 3.69 1.65 5.34
N THR A 65 4.06 2.37 4.28
CA THR A 65 3.77 1.96 2.90
C THR A 65 4.84 1.03 2.35
N TYR A 66 4.40 0.10 1.49
CA TYR A 66 5.29 -0.80 0.75
C TYR A 66 5.54 -0.24 -0.65
N ARG A 67 6.72 -0.51 -1.19
CA ARG A 67 7.08 -0.08 -2.54
C ARG A 67 6.32 -0.91 -3.59
N ILE A 68 6.16 -0.38 -4.78
CA ILE A 68 5.48 -1.07 -5.87
C ILE A 68 6.35 -2.18 -6.50
N ASN A 69 7.67 -2.06 -6.40
CA ASN A 69 8.58 -3.07 -6.94
C ASN A 69 8.49 -4.38 -6.15
N ARG A 70 8.40 -5.49 -6.88
CA ARG A 70 8.42 -6.82 -6.26
C ARG A 70 9.85 -7.27 -6.01
N ASP A 71 10.03 -8.04 -4.94
CA ASP A 71 11.27 -8.77 -4.71
C ASP A 71 11.14 -10.11 -5.47
N ILE A 72 11.85 -10.22 -6.59
CA ILE A 72 11.75 -11.36 -7.48
C ILE A 72 12.92 -12.35 -7.38
N ARG A 73 13.83 -12.13 -6.42
CA ARG A 73 15.05 -12.93 -6.30
C ARG A 73 14.78 -14.43 -6.12
N PHE A 74 13.74 -14.77 -5.38
CA PHE A 74 13.42 -16.15 -5.02
C PHE A 74 12.07 -16.59 -5.58
N SER A 75 11.50 -15.84 -6.51
CA SER A 75 10.19 -16.14 -7.07
C SER A 75 10.30 -16.74 -8.47
N ASN A 76 9.42 -17.69 -8.77
CA ASN A 76 9.25 -18.20 -10.13
C ASN A 76 8.53 -17.17 -11.01
N ASP A 77 7.68 -16.35 -10.42
CA ASP A 77 7.02 -15.24 -11.10
C ASP A 77 7.98 -14.05 -11.14
N LYS A 78 8.40 -13.65 -12.33
CA LYS A 78 9.33 -12.54 -12.55
C LYS A 78 8.63 -11.23 -12.90
N THR A 79 7.35 -11.12 -12.59
CA THR A 79 6.61 -9.86 -12.70
C THR A 79 7.29 -8.79 -11.85
N ILE A 80 7.63 -7.64 -12.45
CA ILE A 80 8.50 -6.64 -11.82
C ILE A 80 7.73 -5.79 -10.80
N TYR A 81 6.47 -5.45 -11.10
CA TYR A 81 5.67 -4.54 -10.29
C TYR A 81 4.47 -5.23 -9.70
N LYS A 82 4.09 -4.80 -8.50
CA LYS A 82 2.83 -5.19 -7.88
C LYS A 82 1.68 -4.51 -8.61
N SER A 83 0.54 -5.17 -8.68
CA SER A 83 -0.71 -4.59 -9.19
C SER A 83 -1.62 -4.10 -8.06
N HIS A 84 -1.04 -3.87 -6.90
CA HIS A 84 -1.73 -3.33 -5.73
C HIS A 84 -0.78 -2.40 -4.97
N LEU A 85 -1.37 -1.55 -4.13
CA LEU A 85 -0.63 -0.72 -3.18
C LEU A 85 -1.01 -1.14 -1.77
N GLY A 86 -0.04 -1.29 -0.90
CA GLY A 86 -0.26 -1.78 0.45
C GLY A 86 0.43 -0.94 1.51
N ALA A 87 -0.15 -0.92 2.71
CA ALA A 87 0.43 -0.27 3.88
C ALA A 87 0.08 -1.05 5.13
N PHE A 88 1.00 -1.04 6.10
CA PHE A 88 0.74 -1.58 7.43
C PHE A 88 0.91 -0.45 8.45
N ILE A 89 -0.20 -0.01 9.00
CA ILE A 89 -0.26 1.08 9.99
C ILE A 89 -0.12 0.44 11.35
N VAL A 90 1.08 0.55 11.91
CA VAL A 90 1.44 -0.12 13.16
C VAL A 90 2.43 0.76 13.93
N ARG A 91 2.43 0.63 15.24
CA ARG A 91 3.32 1.35 16.14
C ARG A 91 4.78 1.26 15.65
N GLY A 92 5.40 2.41 15.40
CA GLY A 92 6.78 2.50 14.94
C GLY A 92 6.99 2.19 13.47
N GLY A 93 5.92 1.94 12.69
CA GLY A 93 5.98 1.66 11.26
C GLY A 93 5.98 0.17 10.93
N LYS A 94 5.90 -0.15 9.64
CA LYS A 94 5.74 -1.54 9.15
C LYS A 94 6.85 -2.49 9.60
N LYS A 95 8.04 -1.98 9.93
CA LYS A 95 9.15 -2.80 10.44
C LYS A 95 8.82 -3.51 11.77
N ASN A 96 7.81 -3.01 12.49
CA ASN A 96 7.35 -3.59 13.74
C ASN A 96 6.09 -4.42 13.59
N GLY A 97 5.72 -4.78 12.36
CA GLY A 97 4.49 -5.52 12.09
C GLY A 97 4.45 -6.91 12.72
N ASP A 98 5.60 -7.50 13.03
CA ASP A 98 5.70 -8.78 13.71
C ASP A 98 5.62 -8.67 15.24
N ARG A 99 5.62 -7.44 15.78
CA ARG A 99 5.64 -7.18 17.23
C ARG A 99 4.32 -6.66 17.78
N TYR A 100 3.60 -5.89 16.97
CA TYR A 100 2.41 -5.16 17.43
C TYR A 100 1.24 -5.39 16.49
N ALA A 101 0.03 -5.30 17.05
CA ALA A 101 -1.18 -5.26 16.25
C ALA A 101 -1.25 -3.95 15.46
N GLY A 102 -1.82 -4.00 14.28
CA GLY A 102 -1.93 -2.85 13.40
C GLY A 102 -3.09 -2.97 12.43
N TYR A 103 -3.07 -2.10 11.40
CA TYR A 103 -4.13 -2.02 10.39
C TYR A 103 -3.49 -2.16 9.02
N TYR A 104 -3.96 -3.12 8.25
CA TYR A 104 -3.46 -3.35 6.90
C TYR A 104 -4.40 -2.71 5.88
N VAL A 105 -3.81 -1.91 4.97
CA VAL A 105 -4.53 -1.25 3.88
C VAL A 105 -4.07 -1.88 2.57
N HIS A 106 -5.03 -2.29 1.74
CA HIS A 106 -4.75 -2.90 0.44
C HIS A 106 -5.63 -2.23 -0.60
N VAL A 107 -5.01 -1.66 -1.63
CA VAL A 107 -5.71 -0.98 -2.72
C VAL A 107 -5.43 -1.75 -4.00
N GLU A 108 -6.47 -2.31 -4.59
CA GLU A 108 -6.39 -3.14 -5.79
C GLU A 108 -7.68 -3.00 -6.58
N PRO A 109 -7.61 -2.93 -7.93
CA PRO A 109 -8.83 -2.86 -8.75
C PRO A 109 -9.64 -4.16 -8.70
N GLY A 110 -10.88 -4.10 -9.21
CA GLY A 110 -11.75 -5.27 -9.28
C GLY A 110 -12.44 -5.64 -7.98
N GLY A 111 -12.60 -4.67 -7.06
CA GLY A 111 -13.27 -4.91 -5.78
C GLY A 111 -12.41 -5.67 -4.77
N ASN A 112 -11.09 -5.74 -5.00
CA ASN A 112 -10.16 -6.48 -4.15
C ASN A 112 -9.49 -5.62 -3.08
N SER A 113 -9.88 -4.35 -2.96
CA SER A 113 -9.35 -3.47 -1.93
C SER A 113 -9.90 -3.84 -0.56
N MET A 114 -9.08 -3.70 0.49
CA MET A 114 -9.51 -4.04 1.85
C MET A 114 -8.80 -3.19 2.89
N LEU A 115 -9.47 -3.04 4.04
CA LEU A 115 -8.90 -2.50 5.27
C LEU A 115 -9.15 -3.52 6.36
N ALA A 116 -8.10 -4.03 6.99
CA ALA A 116 -8.20 -5.04 8.04
C ALA A 116 -7.39 -4.63 9.27
N GLY A 117 -7.93 -4.86 10.45
CA GLY A 117 -7.24 -4.61 11.71
C GLY A 117 -6.98 -5.92 12.46
N GLY A 118 -5.96 -5.90 13.32
CA GLY A 118 -5.65 -7.05 14.16
C GLY A 118 -4.16 -7.27 14.37
N ALA A 119 -3.84 -8.40 14.99
CA ALA A 119 -2.47 -8.80 15.23
C ALA A 119 -2.02 -9.76 14.12
N TYR A 120 -0.85 -9.51 13.56
CA TYR A 120 -0.20 -10.47 12.69
C TYR A 120 0.64 -11.42 13.54
N ILE A 121 0.30 -12.69 13.49
CA ILE A 121 1.08 -13.73 14.16
C ILE A 121 1.72 -14.56 13.07
N PRO A 122 3.05 -14.51 12.90
CA PRO A 122 3.70 -15.29 11.87
C PRO A 122 3.53 -16.78 12.14
N PRO A 123 3.43 -17.61 11.09
CA PRO A 123 3.36 -19.04 11.27
C PRO A 123 4.65 -19.53 11.94
N MET A 124 4.46 -20.39 12.89
CA MET A 124 5.58 -20.99 13.60
C MET A 124 6.02 -22.29 12.94
#